data_30c280d0b615c385879715edd68920e4
#
_entry.id   30c280d0b615c385879715edd68920e4
#
_cell.length_a   1.000
_cell.length_b   1.000
_cell.length_c   1.000
_cell.angle_alpha   90.00
_cell.angle_beta   90.00
_cell.angle_gamma   90.00
#
_symmetry.space_group_name_H-M   'P 1'
#
loop_
_entity.id
_entity.type
_entity.pdbx_description
1 polymer ?
#
loop_
_entity_poly.entity_id
_entity_poly.type
_entity_poly.pdbx_seq_one_letter_code
_entity_poly.pdbx_strand_id
1 'polypeptide(L)'
;MPREFQFQVSPEVAANESLLNQHVAKLFQVSPKEIQKVIVLKRSIDARQKAIKINIKANVFLVGEAFSESKIELPDYPNVANKQEVIVVGAGPAGLFAALQLIELGLKPIVLERGKDVRGRRRDLKAINVDHIVNEDSNYCFGEGGAGTYSDGKLYTRSKKRGDVDRILALLVGFGATPDIMVDAHPHIGTNKLPQIIQDIRDKIIACGGQVLFETRVTDFIIKNNEMQGVVIQNDDVISANKVILATGHSARDIFELLHKKGVHIEAKPFALGVRAEHPQELIDQIQYSCDFRGDYLPPAPYSIVKQVNGRGMYSFCMCPGGVIAPCATAPGEVVTNGWSPSKRDQATANSGIVVELKLEDFKPFEKFGPLAGMEFQKAIEQKAWQLAGKTQKVPAQRMIDFTQTKVSTAIPKTSYVPG
;
A
#
# COMPACT_ATOMS: atom_id res chain seq x y z
N MET A 1 25.58 -27.79 9.01
CA MET A 1 24.25 -27.14 9.02
C MET A 1 24.44 -25.68 9.35
N PRO A 2 23.74 -24.73 8.70
CA PRO A 2 23.90 -23.33 9.02
C PRO A 2 23.60 -23.08 10.50
N ARG A 3 24.42 -22.27 11.13
CA ARG A 3 24.26 -21.89 12.53
C ARG A 3 23.40 -20.65 12.57
N GLU A 4 22.13 -20.79 12.97
CA GLU A 4 21.24 -19.67 13.16
C GLU A 4 21.55 -18.94 14.46
N PHE A 5 21.81 -17.63 14.37
CA PHE A 5 22.15 -16.78 15.50
C PHE A 5 21.28 -15.53 15.57
N GLN A 6 21.04 -15.08 16.80
CA GLN A 6 20.42 -13.79 17.06
C GLN A 6 21.35 -12.93 17.89
N PHE A 7 21.59 -11.71 17.46
CA PHE A 7 22.49 -10.76 18.12
C PHE A 7 22.05 -9.31 17.87
N GLN A 8 22.66 -8.39 18.60
CA GLN A 8 22.42 -6.96 18.49
C GLN A 8 23.71 -6.25 18.11
N VAL A 9 23.59 -5.28 17.19
CA VAL A 9 24.71 -4.42 16.76
C VAL A 9 24.29 -2.97 16.70
N SER A 10 25.25 -2.04 16.57
CA SER A 10 24.96 -0.65 16.25
C SER A 10 24.41 -0.52 14.82
N PRO A 11 23.67 0.57 14.50
CA PRO A 11 23.22 0.83 13.13
C PRO A 11 24.34 0.82 12.09
N GLU A 12 25.49 1.40 12.42
CA GLU A 12 26.68 1.39 11.55
C GLU A 12 27.19 -0.02 11.23
N VAL A 13 27.31 -0.87 12.24
CA VAL A 13 27.73 -2.27 12.06
C VAL A 13 26.72 -3.04 11.22
N ALA A 14 25.43 -2.81 11.43
CA ALA A 14 24.37 -3.44 10.64
C ALA A 14 24.36 -3.04 9.17
N ALA A 15 24.81 -1.83 8.86
CA ALA A 15 24.84 -1.27 7.50
C ALA A 15 26.14 -1.62 6.74
N ASN A 16 27.15 -2.18 7.40
CA ASN A 16 28.45 -2.45 6.80
C ASN A 16 28.79 -3.94 6.91
N GLU A 17 28.83 -4.64 5.76
CA GLU A 17 29.10 -6.09 5.71
C GLU A 17 30.45 -6.45 6.37
N SER A 18 31.51 -5.66 6.17
CA SER A 18 32.82 -5.93 6.78
C SER A 18 32.78 -5.81 8.31
N LEU A 19 32.13 -4.77 8.84
CA LEU A 19 31.96 -4.59 10.29
C LEU A 19 31.06 -5.67 10.89
N LEU A 20 30.03 -6.08 10.17
CA LEU A 20 29.14 -7.16 10.57
C LEU A 20 29.89 -8.48 10.65
N ASN A 21 30.71 -8.82 9.65
CA ASN A 21 31.54 -10.02 9.64
C ASN A 21 32.57 -10.01 10.78
N GLN A 22 33.21 -8.87 11.08
CA GLN A 22 34.09 -8.71 12.21
C GLN A 22 33.37 -8.91 13.54
N HIS A 23 32.16 -8.38 13.68
CA HIS A 23 31.34 -8.56 14.88
C HIS A 23 30.96 -10.03 15.09
N VAL A 24 30.51 -10.69 14.03
CA VAL A 24 30.16 -12.11 14.05
C VAL A 24 31.36 -12.97 14.37
N ALA A 25 32.54 -12.68 13.80
CA ALA A 25 33.79 -13.40 14.10
C ALA A 25 34.14 -13.34 15.59
N LYS A 26 33.99 -12.17 16.24
CA LYS A 26 34.18 -12.03 17.68
C LYS A 26 33.20 -12.88 18.49
N LEU A 27 31.92 -12.92 18.08
CA LEU A 27 30.90 -13.75 18.75
C LEU A 27 31.22 -15.25 18.64
N PHE A 28 31.78 -15.69 17.52
CA PHE A 28 32.15 -17.07 17.26
C PHE A 28 33.59 -17.44 17.76
N GLN A 29 34.33 -16.44 18.26
CA GLN A 29 35.74 -16.60 18.69
C GLN A 29 36.65 -17.16 17.57
N VAL A 30 36.43 -16.69 16.33
CA VAL A 30 37.20 -17.07 15.14
C VAL A 30 37.82 -15.82 14.49
N SER A 31 38.74 -16.02 13.57
CA SER A 31 39.27 -14.93 12.76
C SER A 31 38.19 -14.41 11.78
N PRO A 32 38.11 -13.09 11.48
CA PRO A 32 37.22 -12.59 10.47
C PRO A 32 37.38 -13.26 9.11
N LYS A 33 38.54 -13.76 8.78
CA LYS A 33 38.83 -14.51 7.54
C LYS A 33 38.18 -15.91 7.51
N GLU A 34 37.78 -16.44 8.66
CA GLU A 34 37.09 -17.74 8.76
C GLU A 34 35.57 -17.59 8.56
N ILE A 35 35.03 -16.37 8.58
CA ILE A 35 33.61 -16.11 8.20
C ILE A 35 33.53 -16.08 6.68
N GLN A 36 32.91 -17.08 6.11
CA GLN A 36 32.68 -17.16 4.66
C GLN A 36 31.49 -16.27 4.24
N LYS A 37 30.34 -16.35 4.96
CA LYS A 37 29.15 -15.57 4.66
C LYS A 37 28.27 -15.42 5.90
N VAL A 38 27.67 -14.24 6.03
CA VAL A 38 26.56 -13.96 6.96
C VAL A 38 25.32 -13.65 6.14
N ILE A 39 24.31 -14.51 6.22
CA ILE A 39 23.02 -14.33 5.53
C ILE A 39 22.02 -13.83 6.56
N VAL A 40 21.63 -12.55 6.45
CA VAL A 40 20.63 -11.94 7.32
C VAL A 40 19.25 -12.50 6.98
N LEU A 41 18.57 -13.07 7.97
CA LEU A 41 17.22 -13.63 7.85
C LEU A 41 16.15 -12.66 8.34
N LYS A 42 16.51 -11.81 9.32
CA LYS A 42 15.60 -10.79 9.85
C LYS A 42 16.38 -9.63 10.45
N ARG A 43 15.87 -8.44 10.24
CA ARG A 43 16.43 -7.18 10.77
C ARG A 43 15.34 -6.30 11.36
N SER A 44 15.56 -5.76 12.58
CA SER A 44 14.64 -4.80 13.20
C SER A 44 15.38 -3.80 14.08
N ILE A 45 14.85 -2.58 14.17
CA ILE A 45 15.39 -1.50 14.98
C ILE A 45 14.83 -1.63 16.41
N ASP A 46 15.72 -1.50 17.39
CA ASP A 46 15.37 -1.37 18.81
C ASP A 46 15.84 -0.01 19.32
N ALA A 47 14.92 0.94 19.40
CA ALA A 47 15.13 2.31 19.85
C ALA A 47 14.58 2.57 21.27
N ARG A 48 14.33 1.53 22.08
CA ARG A 48 13.81 1.67 23.45
C ARG A 48 14.83 2.24 24.43
N GLN A 49 16.10 2.18 24.09
CA GLN A 49 17.19 2.70 24.89
C GLN A 49 17.91 3.84 24.17
N LYS A 50 18.64 4.69 24.90
CA LYS A 50 19.41 5.78 24.32
C LYS A 50 20.41 5.31 23.24
N ALA A 51 21.05 4.16 23.45
CA ALA A 51 21.88 3.50 22.43
C ALA A 51 20.99 2.63 21.54
N ILE A 52 20.66 3.10 20.36
CA ILE A 52 19.85 2.37 19.38
C ILE A 52 20.59 1.14 18.89
N LYS A 53 19.90 0.02 18.83
CA LYS A 53 20.43 -1.26 18.39
C LYS A 53 19.63 -1.81 17.23
N ILE A 54 20.31 -2.58 16.38
CA ILE A 54 19.68 -3.37 15.33
C ILE A 54 19.71 -4.83 15.78
N ASN A 55 18.53 -5.42 15.94
CA ASN A 55 18.38 -6.85 16.16
C ASN A 55 18.54 -7.56 14.82
N ILE A 56 19.45 -8.50 14.74
CA ILE A 56 19.73 -9.32 13.57
C ILE A 56 19.52 -10.78 13.92
N LYS A 57 18.81 -11.50 13.05
CA LYS A 57 18.79 -12.95 12.99
C LYS A 57 19.49 -13.34 11.69
N ALA A 58 20.52 -14.18 11.76
CA ALA A 58 21.32 -14.55 10.60
C ALA A 58 21.77 -16.01 10.63
N ASN A 59 21.99 -16.57 9.45
CA ASN A 59 22.77 -17.79 9.27
C ASN A 59 24.22 -17.41 9.03
N VAL A 60 25.13 -18.07 9.75
CA VAL A 60 26.59 -17.86 9.66
C VAL A 60 27.20 -19.09 9.07
N PHE A 61 28.04 -18.91 8.05
CA PHE A 61 28.80 -19.96 7.37
C PHE A 61 30.29 -19.70 7.53
N LEU A 62 31.01 -20.71 7.96
CA LEU A 62 32.48 -20.69 8.06
C LEU A 62 33.11 -21.18 6.76
N VAL A 63 34.38 -20.82 6.55
CA VAL A 63 35.16 -21.30 5.40
C VAL A 63 35.13 -22.82 5.33
N GLY A 64 34.79 -23.37 4.16
CA GLY A 64 34.60 -24.79 3.93
C GLY A 64 33.18 -25.31 4.16
N GLU A 65 32.27 -24.52 4.70
CA GLU A 65 30.86 -24.91 4.78
C GLU A 65 30.13 -24.57 3.47
N ALA A 66 29.40 -25.54 2.93
CA ALA A 66 28.58 -25.31 1.75
C ALA A 66 27.37 -24.40 2.10
N PHE A 67 27.20 -23.32 1.38
CA PHE A 67 25.99 -22.51 1.45
C PHE A 67 25.41 -22.30 0.04
N SER A 68 24.12 -22.24 -0.03
CA SER A 68 23.42 -21.83 -1.24
C SER A 68 22.75 -20.47 -0.96
N GLU A 69 23.12 -19.47 -1.74
CA GLU A 69 22.26 -18.30 -1.84
C GLU A 69 21.02 -18.74 -2.63
N SER A 70 19.90 -18.90 -1.93
CA SER A 70 18.64 -19.15 -2.61
C SER A 70 18.31 -17.91 -3.45
N LYS A 71 18.57 -17.99 -4.76
CA LYS A 71 18.07 -16.99 -5.69
C LYS A 71 16.55 -17.02 -5.60
N ILE A 72 15.95 -15.85 -5.39
CA ILE A 72 14.52 -15.70 -5.47
C ILE A 72 14.19 -15.69 -6.96
N GLU A 73 13.66 -16.80 -7.45
CA GLU A 73 13.21 -16.95 -8.83
C GLU A 73 11.68 -16.87 -8.89
N LEU A 74 11.18 -16.29 -9.97
CA LEU A 74 9.73 -16.32 -10.23
C LEU A 74 9.31 -17.77 -10.51
N PRO A 75 8.08 -18.17 -10.12
CA PRO A 75 7.51 -19.44 -10.52
C PRO A 75 7.54 -19.61 -12.05
N ASP A 76 7.53 -20.87 -12.50
CA ASP A 76 7.30 -21.16 -13.91
C ASP A 76 5.84 -20.85 -14.26
N TYR A 77 5.64 -19.88 -15.16
CA TYR A 77 4.32 -19.49 -15.63
C TYR A 77 4.05 -20.09 -17.00
N PRO A 78 3.17 -21.10 -17.10
CA PRO A 78 2.85 -21.76 -18.37
C PRO A 78 2.13 -20.83 -19.34
N ASN A 79 2.22 -21.12 -20.65
CA ASN A 79 1.41 -20.43 -21.64
C ASN A 79 -0.08 -20.84 -21.51
N VAL A 80 -0.95 -19.86 -21.32
CA VAL A 80 -2.38 -20.06 -21.10
C VAL A 80 -3.27 -19.48 -22.22
N ALA A 81 -2.69 -19.09 -23.37
CA ALA A 81 -3.41 -18.41 -24.44
C ALA A 81 -4.69 -19.14 -24.90
N ASN A 82 -4.68 -20.48 -24.91
CA ASN A 82 -5.78 -21.34 -25.34
C ASN A 82 -6.44 -22.08 -24.16
N LYS A 83 -6.36 -21.54 -22.96
CA LYS A 83 -6.95 -22.15 -21.75
C LYS A 83 -8.28 -21.50 -21.39
N GLN A 84 -8.99 -22.11 -20.43
CA GLN A 84 -10.26 -21.58 -19.93
C GLN A 84 -10.06 -20.15 -19.38
N GLU A 85 -10.94 -19.25 -19.80
CA GLU A 85 -10.91 -17.84 -19.45
C GLU A 85 -11.55 -17.59 -18.08
N VAL A 86 -10.93 -16.69 -17.31
CA VAL A 86 -11.45 -16.16 -16.05
C VAL A 86 -11.32 -14.64 -16.10
N ILE A 87 -12.43 -13.93 -15.95
CA ILE A 87 -12.42 -12.47 -15.89
C ILE A 87 -11.95 -12.03 -14.48
N VAL A 88 -11.04 -11.04 -14.45
CA VAL A 88 -10.60 -10.36 -13.24
C VAL A 88 -10.95 -8.89 -13.37
N VAL A 89 -11.87 -8.39 -12.55
CA VAL A 89 -12.30 -6.99 -12.58
C VAL A 89 -11.45 -6.16 -11.63
N GLY A 90 -10.58 -5.33 -12.19
CA GLY A 90 -9.63 -4.47 -11.50
C GLY A 90 -8.18 -4.98 -11.60
N ALA A 91 -7.27 -4.11 -12.04
CA ALA A 91 -5.83 -4.34 -12.12
C ALA A 91 -5.07 -3.79 -10.89
N GLY A 92 -5.72 -3.74 -9.72
CA GLY A 92 -5.08 -3.45 -8.45
C GLY A 92 -4.23 -4.63 -7.95
N PRO A 93 -3.59 -4.55 -6.76
CA PRO A 93 -2.76 -5.63 -6.25
C PRO A 93 -3.48 -6.98 -6.19
N ALA A 94 -4.75 -7.00 -5.73
CA ALA A 94 -5.54 -8.22 -5.66
C ALA A 94 -5.74 -8.85 -7.05
N GLY A 95 -6.08 -8.04 -8.05
CA GLY A 95 -6.32 -8.52 -9.42
C GLY A 95 -5.06 -9.01 -10.12
N LEU A 96 -3.95 -8.29 -9.97
CA LEU A 96 -2.68 -8.69 -10.59
C LEU A 96 -2.13 -10.00 -9.98
N PHE A 97 -2.17 -10.16 -8.65
CA PHE A 97 -1.77 -11.42 -8.02
C PHE A 97 -2.76 -12.56 -8.31
N ALA A 98 -4.07 -12.26 -8.43
CA ALA A 98 -5.04 -13.26 -8.88
C ALA A 98 -4.74 -13.72 -10.31
N ALA A 99 -4.39 -12.80 -11.23
CA ALA A 99 -4.04 -13.14 -12.60
C ALA A 99 -2.77 -14.02 -12.67
N LEU A 100 -1.73 -13.72 -11.90
CA LEU A 100 -0.54 -14.57 -11.80
C LEU A 100 -0.90 -15.98 -11.27
N GLN A 101 -1.73 -16.05 -10.22
CA GLN A 101 -2.17 -17.32 -9.66
C GLN A 101 -3.03 -18.14 -10.64
N LEU A 102 -3.88 -17.48 -11.43
CA LEU A 102 -4.67 -18.15 -12.48
C LEU A 102 -3.75 -18.79 -13.53
N ILE A 103 -2.69 -18.08 -13.96
CA ILE A 103 -1.71 -18.61 -14.90
C ILE A 103 -1.02 -19.87 -14.34
N GLU A 104 -0.59 -19.84 -13.08
CA GLU A 104 -0.01 -21.03 -12.42
C GLU A 104 -0.99 -22.23 -12.38
N LEU A 105 -2.29 -21.95 -12.27
CA LEU A 105 -3.35 -22.96 -12.31
C LEU A 105 -3.72 -23.40 -13.74
N GLY A 106 -3.04 -22.88 -14.77
CA GLY A 106 -3.32 -23.21 -16.16
C GLY A 106 -4.61 -22.58 -16.69
N LEU A 107 -5.04 -21.43 -16.12
CA LEU A 107 -6.22 -20.67 -16.53
C LEU A 107 -5.80 -19.36 -17.17
N LYS A 108 -6.55 -18.87 -18.17
CA LYS A 108 -6.29 -17.62 -18.87
C LYS A 108 -6.98 -16.45 -18.16
N PRO A 109 -6.24 -15.50 -17.51
CA PRO A 109 -6.83 -14.30 -16.95
C PRO A 109 -7.16 -13.30 -18.06
N ILE A 110 -8.34 -12.67 -17.95
CA ILE A 110 -8.74 -11.49 -18.69
C ILE A 110 -8.96 -10.38 -17.65
N VAL A 111 -7.96 -9.53 -17.47
CA VAL A 111 -7.99 -8.44 -16.48
C VAL A 111 -8.61 -7.21 -17.12
N LEU A 112 -9.69 -6.70 -16.52
CA LEU A 112 -10.41 -5.50 -16.95
C LEU A 112 -10.13 -4.37 -15.97
N GLU A 113 -9.48 -3.31 -16.44
CA GLU A 113 -9.15 -2.13 -15.64
C GLU A 113 -9.86 -0.90 -16.22
N ARG A 114 -10.63 -0.21 -15.35
CA ARG A 114 -11.38 0.99 -15.77
C ARG A 114 -10.47 2.15 -16.15
N GLY A 115 -9.33 2.27 -15.49
CA GLY A 115 -8.39 3.36 -15.70
C GLY A 115 -7.30 3.04 -16.71
N LYS A 116 -6.34 3.94 -16.77
CA LYS A 116 -5.22 3.87 -17.69
C LYS A 116 -4.06 3.05 -17.13
N ASP A 117 -3.11 2.70 -17.98
CA ASP A 117 -1.83 2.14 -17.58
C ASP A 117 -1.03 3.11 -16.69
N VAL A 118 0.06 2.63 -16.10
CA VAL A 118 0.93 3.42 -15.21
C VAL A 118 1.35 4.76 -15.84
N ARG A 119 1.66 4.79 -17.14
CA ARG A 119 2.12 6.00 -17.82
C ARG A 119 0.98 6.98 -18.05
N GLY A 120 -0.17 6.49 -18.51
CA GLY A 120 -1.39 7.27 -18.73
C GLY A 120 -1.88 7.92 -17.42
N ARG A 121 -1.91 7.15 -16.33
CA ARG A 121 -2.31 7.63 -14.99
C ARG A 121 -1.50 8.85 -14.51
N ARG A 122 -0.21 8.94 -14.81
CA ARG A 122 0.61 10.10 -14.39
C ARG A 122 0.06 11.43 -14.87
N ARG A 123 -0.55 11.46 -16.06
CA ARG A 123 -1.18 12.68 -16.60
C ARG A 123 -2.43 13.04 -15.80
N ASP A 124 -3.27 12.05 -15.47
CA ASP A 124 -4.48 12.26 -14.69
C ASP A 124 -4.15 12.69 -13.25
N LEU A 125 -3.12 12.10 -12.63
CA LEU A 125 -2.62 12.51 -11.32
C LEU A 125 -2.07 13.94 -11.33
N LYS A 126 -1.38 14.35 -12.41
CA LYS A 126 -0.94 15.73 -12.58
C LYS A 126 -2.14 16.67 -12.66
N ALA A 127 -3.18 16.32 -13.41
CA ALA A 127 -4.42 17.11 -13.51
C ALA A 127 -5.10 17.30 -12.14
N ILE A 128 -5.16 16.28 -11.31
CA ILE A 128 -5.66 16.39 -9.93
C ILE A 128 -4.84 17.40 -9.12
N ASN A 129 -3.51 17.30 -9.16
CA ASN A 129 -2.63 18.10 -8.33
C ASN A 129 -2.50 19.56 -8.80
N VAL A 130 -2.60 19.83 -10.09
CA VAL A 130 -2.32 21.15 -10.69
C VAL A 130 -3.61 21.83 -11.12
N ASP A 131 -4.47 21.10 -11.84
CA ASP A 131 -5.66 21.64 -12.49
C ASP A 131 -6.94 21.41 -11.66
N HIS A 132 -6.83 20.64 -10.56
CA HIS A 132 -7.93 20.23 -9.69
C HIS A 132 -9.03 19.45 -10.41
N ILE A 133 -8.66 18.74 -11.49
CA ILE A 133 -9.55 17.91 -12.30
C ILE A 133 -9.39 16.45 -11.91
N VAL A 134 -10.49 15.82 -11.50
CA VAL A 134 -10.52 14.39 -11.15
C VAL A 134 -11.14 13.61 -12.32
N ASN A 135 -10.38 12.65 -12.86
CA ASN A 135 -10.92 11.66 -13.78
C ASN A 135 -11.50 10.50 -12.96
N GLU A 136 -12.80 10.22 -13.11
CA GLU A 136 -13.51 9.20 -12.33
C GLU A 136 -13.02 7.77 -12.59
N ASP A 137 -12.46 7.50 -13.76
CA ASP A 137 -11.97 6.19 -14.15
C ASP A 137 -10.44 6.04 -13.99
N SER A 138 -9.68 7.16 -13.87
CA SER A 138 -8.22 7.12 -13.78
C SER A 138 -7.71 8.19 -12.81
N ASN A 139 -7.32 7.76 -11.59
CA ASN A 139 -6.92 8.65 -10.51
C ASN A 139 -5.97 7.91 -9.53
N TYR A 140 -5.85 8.36 -8.27
CA TYR A 140 -4.99 7.67 -7.28
C TYR A 140 -5.52 6.29 -6.86
N CYS A 141 -6.82 6.01 -7.02
CA CYS A 141 -7.42 4.73 -6.65
C CYS A 141 -7.62 3.79 -7.84
N PHE A 142 -7.88 4.34 -9.02
CA PHE A 142 -8.17 3.59 -10.24
C PHE A 142 -7.06 3.73 -11.28
N GLY A 143 -6.91 2.68 -12.09
CA GLY A 143 -5.85 2.48 -13.06
C GLY A 143 -4.87 1.39 -12.63
N GLU A 144 -3.94 1.06 -13.48
CA GLU A 144 -2.98 -0.04 -13.30
C GLU A 144 -2.28 0.00 -11.93
N GLY A 145 -2.34 -1.12 -11.20
CA GLY A 145 -1.83 -1.27 -9.84
C GLY A 145 -2.70 -0.63 -8.76
N GLY A 146 -3.85 -0.02 -9.12
CA GLY A 146 -4.82 0.55 -8.18
C GLY A 146 -4.22 1.62 -7.25
N ALA A 147 -4.75 1.71 -6.04
CA ALA A 147 -4.25 2.64 -5.01
C ALA A 147 -2.81 2.30 -4.53
N GLY A 148 -2.31 1.11 -4.85
CA GLY A 148 -0.96 0.67 -4.47
C GLY A 148 0.15 1.35 -5.25
N THR A 149 -0.05 1.64 -6.54
CA THR A 149 1.00 2.09 -7.48
C THR A 149 1.73 3.35 -7.01
N TYR A 150 0.98 4.33 -6.51
CA TYR A 150 1.51 5.63 -6.07
C TYR A 150 1.36 5.79 -4.56
N SER A 151 1.55 4.71 -3.81
CA SER A 151 1.58 4.69 -2.34
C SER A 151 3.02 4.58 -1.81
N ASP A 152 3.20 4.57 -0.48
CA ASP A 152 4.47 4.23 0.16
C ASP A 152 4.89 2.77 -0.11
N GLY A 153 3.95 1.91 -0.48
CA GLY A 153 4.23 0.50 -0.72
C GLY A 153 4.63 -0.27 0.53
N LYS A 154 3.97 0.01 1.65
CA LYS A 154 4.14 -0.78 2.89
C LYS A 154 3.67 -2.20 2.70
N LEU A 155 4.50 -3.15 3.13
CA LEU A 155 4.25 -4.58 2.99
C LEU A 155 4.05 -5.28 4.34
N TYR A 156 4.14 -4.55 5.45
CA TYR A 156 3.92 -5.10 6.76
C TYR A 156 2.46 -5.49 7.00
N THR A 157 2.25 -6.70 7.47
CA THR A 157 0.93 -7.19 7.90
C THR A 157 1.03 -7.93 9.23
N ARG A 158 0.00 -7.80 10.06
CA ARG A 158 -0.17 -8.61 11.27
C ARG A 158 -0.91 -9.93 10.97
N SER A 159 -1.57 -10.02 9.82
CA SER A 159 -2.36 -11.18 9.42
C SER A 159 -1.49 -12.18 8.64
N LYS A 160 -0.92 -13.15 9.35
CA LYS A 160 -0.13 -14.24 8.74
C LYS A 160 -0.92 -15.55 8.55
N LYS A 161 -2.17 -15.60 9.03
CA LYS A 161 -2.97 -16.85 9.05
C LYS A 161 -3.71 -17.14 7.74
N ARG A 162 -3.86 -16.16 6.84
CA ARG A 162 -4.75 -16.25 5.67
C ARG A 162 -4.03 -16.32 4.34
N GLY A 163 -2.71 -16.42 4.33
CA GLY A 163 -1.93 -16.51 3.10
C GLY A 163 -0.43 -16.52 3.38
N ASP A 164 0.32 -16.96 2.40
CA ASP A 164 1.78 -16.99 2.44
C ASP A 164 2.32 -15.61 2.07
N VAL A 165 2.64 -14.82 3.10
CA VAL A 165 3.21 -13.47 2.95
C VAL A 165 4.59 -13.53 2.33
N ASP A 166 5.41 -14.53 2.71
CA ASP A 166 6.79 -14.66 2.23
C ASP A 166 6.81 -14.94 0.72
N ARG A 167 5.84 -15.72 0.21
CA ARG A 167 5.64 -15.91 -1.22
C ARG A 167 5.35 -14.59 -1.95
N ILE A 168 4.47 -13.74 -1.40
CA ILE A 168 4.16 -12.44 -2.02
C ILE A 168 5.40 -11.53 -2.05
N LEU A 169 6.17 -11.51 -0.96
CA LEU A 169 7.42 -10.75 -0.91
C LEU A 169 8.43 -11.29 -1.94
N ALA A 170 8.57 -12.62 -2.04
CA ALA A 170 9.44 -13.24 -3.04
C ALA A 170 9.03 -12.91 -4.48
N LEU A 171 7.72 -12.92 -4.79
CA LEU A 171 7.23 -12.48 -6.10
C LEU A 171 7.59 -11.03 -6.38
N LEU A 172 7.39 -10.12 -5.42
CA LEU A 172 7.77 -8.71 -5.58
C LEU A 172 9.28 -8.55 -5.83
N VAL A 173 10.13 -9.32 -5.14
CA VAL A 173 11.59 -9.33 -5.41
C VAL A 173 11.88 -9.86 -6.81
N GLY A 174 11.23 -10.95 -7.22
CA GLY A 174 11.35 -11.51 -8.57
C GLY A 174 10.94 -10.53 -9.67
N PHE A 175 10.02 -9.58 -9.38
CA PHE A 175 9.64 -8.47 -10.25
C PHE A 175 10.42 -7.17 -9.98
N GLY A 176 11.58 -7.22 -9.29
CA GLY A 176 12.51 -6.11 -9.17
C GLY A 176 12.43 -5.27 -7.89
N ALA A 177 11.70 -5.71 -6.88
CA ALA A 177 11.82 -5.10 -5.55
C ALA A 177 13.17 -5.45 -4.90
N THR A 178 13.64 -4.62 -3.96
CA THR A 178 14.86 -4.91 -3.22
C THR A 178 14.71 -6.17 -2.36
N PRO A 179 15.71 -7.07 -2.30
CA PRO A 179 15.70 -8.23 -1.40
C PRO A 179 15.54 -7.87 0.08
N ASP A 180 15.87 -6.65 0.48
CA ASP A 180 15.69 -6.15 1.84
C ASP A 180 14.27 -6.32 2.38
N ILE A 181 13.25 -6.31 1.50
CA ILE A 181 11.86 -6.50 1.91
C ILE A 181 11.60 -7.89 2.53
N MET A 182 12.45 -8.87 2.25
CA MET A 182 12.37 -10.21 2.82
C MET A 182 12.88 -10.27 4.26
N VAL A 183 13.77 -9.35 4.65
CA VAL A 183 14.47 -9.38 5.93
C VAL A 183 14.03 -8.28 6.89
N ASP A 184 13.57 -7.16 6.39
CA ASP A 184 13.16 -6.04 7.21
C ASP A 184 11.84 -6.31 7.94
N ALA A 185 11.77 -5.94 9.23
CA ALA A 185 10.56 -6.12 10.03
C ALA A 185 9.38 -5.25 9.55
N HIS A 186 9.66 -4.12 8.92
CA HIS A 186 8.67 -3.19 8.35
C HIS A 186 9.03 -2.85 6.90
N PRO A 187 8.90 -3.82 5.98
CA PRO A 187 9.33 -3.65 4.61
C PRO A 187 8.45 -2.66 3.85
N HIS A 188 9.06 -1.93 2.90
CA HIS A 188 8.38 -1.05 1.96
C HIS A 188 9.15 -0.97 0.64
N ILE A 189 8.48 -0.53 -0.42
CA ILE A 189 9.08 -0.42 -1.76
C ILE A 189 9.29 1.05 -2.16
N GLY A 190 8.30 1.89 -1.94
CA GLY A 190 8.30 3.31 -2.32
C GLY A 190 7.64 3.60 -3.66
N THR A 191 7.00 4.76 -3.73
CA THR A 191 6.16 5.20 -4.86
C THR A 191 6.91 5.35 -6.18
N ASN A 192 8.23 5.52 -6.14
CA ASN A 192 9.07 5.67 -7.33
C ASN A 192 9.47 4.32 -7.98
N LYS A 193 9.38 3.21 -7.25
CA LYS A 193 9.75 1.86 -7.75
C LYS A 193 8.54 1.00 -8.08
N LEU A 194 7.45 1.14 -7.35
CA LEU A 194 6.22 0.37 -7.57
C LEU A 194 5.71 0.40 -9.01
N PRO A 195 5.69 1.54 -9.73
CA PRO A 195 5.20 1.59 -11.10
C PRO A 195 5.89 0.62 -12.05
N GLN A 196 7.20 0.43 -11.94
CA GLN A 196 7.95 -0.50 -12.78
C GLN A 196 7.60 -1.96 -12.43
N ILE A 197 7.57 -2.30 -11.15
CA ILE A 197 7.22 -3.65 -10.68
C ILE A 197 5.83 -4.05 -11.18
N ILE A 198 4.86 -3.14 -11.12
CA ILE A 198 3.49 -3.37 -11.58
C ILE A 198 3.46 -3.58 -13.09
N GLN A 199 4.22 -2.78 -13.85
CA GLN A 199 4.35 -2.96 -15.29
C GLN A 199 4.97 -4.32 -15.62
N ASP A 200 6.02 -4.75 -14.92
CA ASP A 200 6.68 -6.04 -15.14
C ASP A 200 5.74 -7.21 -14.84
N ILE A 201 4.87 -7.10 -13.83
CA ILE A 201 3.81 -8.08 -13.55
C ILE A 201 2.82 -8.15 -14.72
N ARG A 202 2.32 -7.02 -15.23
CA ARG A 202 1.45 -6.98 -16.40
C ARG A 202 2.10 -7.63 -17.62
N ASP A 203 3.34 -7.24 -17.91
CA ASP A 203 4.06 -7.73 -19.08
C ASP A 203 4.26 -9.26 -19.00
N LYS A 204 4.49 -9.80 -17.77
CA LYS A 204 4.51 -11.24 -17.54
C LYS A 204 3.15 -11.89 -17.82
N ILE A 205 2.05 -11.32 -17.34
CA ILE A 205 0.69 -11.84 -17.59
C ILE A 205 0.43 -11.93 -19.09
N ILE A 206 0.76 -10.88 -19.84
CA ILE A 206 0.58 -10.83 -21.32
C ILE A 206 1.48 -11.85 -22.00
N ALA A 207 2.74 -11.94 -21.61
CA ALA A 207 3.71 -12.88 -22.20
C ALA A 207 3.28 -14.35 -22.03
N CYS A 208 2.52 -14.66 -20.98
CA CYS A 208 1.97 -16.00 -20.74
C CYS A 208 0.63 -16.24 -21.45
N GLY A 209 0.13 -15.30 -22.25
CA GLY A 209 -1.11 -15.44 -23.02
C GLY A 209 -2.37 -14.96 -22.29
N GLY A 210 -2.23 -14.33 -21.10
CA GLY A 210 -3.30 -13.57 -20.45
C GLY A 210 -3.57 -12.24 -21.18
N GLN A 211 -4.62 -11.54 -20.77
CA GLN A 211 -4.99 -10.23 -21.31
C GLN A 211 -5.15 -9.21 -20.19
N VAL A 212 -4.73 -7.97 -20.46
CA VAL A 212 -4.97 -6.81 -19.57
C VAL A 212 -5.52 -5.69 -20.44
N LEU A 213 -6.79 -5.34 -20.20
CA LEU A 213 -7.54 -4.36 -20.97
C LEU A 213 -7.74 -3.12 -20.09
N PHE A 214 -7.13 -2.00 -20.51
CA PHE A 214 -7.30 -0.70 -19.87
C PHE A 214 -8.49 0.07 -20.45
N GLU A 215 -8.92 1.11 -19.72
CA GLU A 215 -10.07 1.94 -20.09
C GLU A 215 -11.31 1.06 -20.37
N THR A 216 -11.43 -0.04 -19.58
CA THR A 216 -12.47 -1.06 -19.71
C THR A 216 -13.20 -1.18 -18.39
N ARG A 217 -14.19 -0.30 -18.18
CA ARG A 217 -15.03 -0.26 -16.99
C ARG A 217 -16.17 -1.27 -17.10
N VAL A 218 -16.27 -2.16 -16.13
CA VAL A 218 -17.43 -3.06 -15.98
C VAL A 218 -18.61 -2.24 -15.45
N THR A 219 -19.72 -2.30 -16.15
CA THR A 219 -20.96 -1.57 -15.85
C THR A 219 -22.09 -2.49 -15.41
N ASP A 220 -22.02 -3.78 -15.75
CA ASP A 220 -23.01 -4.75 -15.31
C ASP A 220 -22.45 -6.18 -15.23
N PHE A 221 -23.15 -7.04 -14.48
CA PHE A 221 -22.90 -8.49 -14.38
C PHE A 221 -24.07 -9.26 -15.00
N ILE A 222 -23.77 -10.19 -15.91
CA ILE A 222 -24.78 -11.05 -16.53
C ILE A 222 -24.90 -12.31 -15.68
N ILE A 223 -25.98 -12.36 -14.89
CA ILE A 223 -26.30 -13.51 -14.04
C ILE A 223 -27.62 -14.09 -14.53
N LYS A 224 -27.63 -15.36 -14.94
CA LYS A 224 -28.83 -16.11 -15.36
C LYS A 224 -28.91 -17.40 -14.54
N ASN A 225 -30.08 -17.67 -13.98
CA ASN A 225 -30.33 -18.87 -13.16
C ASN A 225 -29.28 -19.03 -12.02
N ASN A 226 -28.89 -17.95 -11.37
CA ASN A 226 -27.82 -17.89 -10.35
C ASN A 226 -26.43 -18.28 -10.84
N GLU A 227 -26.19 -18.32 -12.14
CA GLU A 227 -24.89 -18.59 -12.74
C GLU A 227 -24.33 -17.34 -13.44
N MET A 228 -23.05 -17.08 -13.23
CA MET A 228 -22.35 -16.02 -13.93
C MET A 228 -22.16 -16.39 -15.40
N GLN A 229 -22.51 -15.47 -16.30
CA GLN A 229 -22.38 -15.63 -17.76
C GLN A 229 -21.38 -14.66 -18.38
N GLY A 230 -21.02 -13.59 -17.65
CA GLY A 230 -20.10 -12.58 -18.14
C GLY A 230 -20.34 -11.22 -17.52
N VAL A 231 -19.68 -10.22 -18.09
CA VAL A 231 -19.81 -8.83 -17.69
C VAL A 231 -20.15 -7.94 -18.89
N VAL A 232 -20.78 -6.81 -18.63
CA VAL A 232 -20.99 -5.71 -19.60
C VAL A 232 -19.99 -4.61 -19.31
N ILE A 233 -19.42 -4.02 -20.33
CA ILE A 233 -18.49 -2.89 -20.21
C ILE A 233 -19.13 -1.58 -20.69
N GLN A 234 -18.45 -0.44 -20.52
CA GLN A 234 -19.01 0.91 -20.68
C GLN A 234 -19.61 1.25 -22.07
N ASN A 235 -19.28 0.49 -23.09
CA ASN A 235 -19.83 0.64 -24.46
C ASN A 235 -20.94 -0.40 -24.78
N ASP A 236 -21.50 -1.03 -23.75
CA ASP A 236 -22.48 -2.10 -23.82
C ASP A 236 -21.99 -3.42 -24.46
N ASP A 237 -20.69 -3.54 -24.73
CA ASP A 237 -20.11 -4.82 -25.16
C ASP A 237 -20.11 -5.85 -24.03
N VAL A 238 -20.25 -7.11 -24.41
CA VAL A 238 -20.29 -8.23 -23.50
C VAL A 238 -19.01 -9.03 -23.58
N ILE A 239 -18.38 -9.25 -22.43
CA ILE A 239 -17.28 -10.21 -22.29
C ILE A 239 -17.81 -11.44 -21.54
N SER A 240 -17.90 -12.55 -22.25
CA SER A 240 -18.49 -13.79 -21.73
C SER A 240 -17.47 -14.62 -20.97
N ALA A 241 -17.79 -15.01 -19.73
CA ALA A 241 -17.07 -15.99 -18.95
C ALA A 241 -17.96 -16.46 -17.78
N ASN A 242 -17.84 -17.74 -17.43
CA ASN A 242 -18.61 -18.30 -16.31
C ASN A 242 -17.91 -18.13 -14.94
N LYS A 243 -16.76 -17.48 -14.91
CA LYS A 243 -16.01 -17.19 -13.69
C LYS A 243 -15.52 -15.75 -13.72
N VAL A 244 -15.83 -15.00 -12.65
CA VAL A 244 -15.45 -13.60 -12.48
C VAL A 244 -14.87 -13.42 -11.09
N ILE A 245 -13.67 -12.85 -11.00
CA ILE A 245 -13.05 -12.42 -9.75
C ILE A 245 -13.24 -10.91 -9.65
N LEU A 246 -13.90 -10.45 -8.59
CA LEU A 246 -14.11 -9.04 -8.31
C LEU A 246 -12.97 -8.51 -7.44
N ALA A 247 -12.10 -7.69 -8.01
CA ALA A 247 -10.90 -7.14 -7.38
C ALA A 247 -10.85 -5.59 -7.48
N THR A 248 -11.99 -4.92 -7.42
CA THR A 248 -12.18 -3.48 -7.68
C THR A 248 -11.71 -2.55 -6.54
N GLY A 249 -11.31 -3.12 -5.40
CA GLY A 249 -10.93 -2.35 -4.23
C GLY A 249 -12.12 -1.68 -3.54
N HIS A 250 -11.82 -0.83 -2.55
CA HIS A 250 -12.84 -0.21 -1.69
C HIS A 250 -13.45 1.08 -2.26
N SER A 251 -12.82 1.68 -3.27
CA SER A 251 -13.24 2.99 -3.80
C SER A 251 -14.25 2.91 -4.96
N ALA A 252 -14.51 1.71 -5.50
CA ALA A 252 -15.44 1.49 -6.60
C ALA A 252 -16.90 1.51 -6.10
N ARG A 253 -17.41 2.69 -5.76
CA ARG A 253 -18.76 2.88 -5.19
C ARG A 253 -19.86 2.40 -6.14
N ASP A 254 -19.70 2.64 -7.43
CA ASP A 254 -20.56 2.18 -8.50
C ASP A 254 -20.74 0.64 -8.51
N ILE A 255 -19.70 -0.10 -8.19
CA ILE A 255 -19.77 -1.57 -8.08
C ILE A 255 -20.57 -2.00 -6.84
N PHE A 256 -20.41 -1.33 -5.70
CA PHE A 256 -21.24 -1.62 -4.51
C PHE A 256 -22.72 -1.30 -4.77
N GLU A 257 -23.02 -0.19 -5.42
CA GLU A 257 -24.38 0.18 -5.85
C GLU A 257 -24.96 -0.86 -6.82
N LEU A 258 -24.16 -1.28 -7.80
CA LEU A 258 -24.55 -2.30 -8.79
C LEU A 258 -24.86 -3.64 -8.10
N LEU A 259 -24.00 -4.11 -7.22
CA LEU A 259 -24.19 -5.35 -6.47
C LEU A 259 -25.47 -5.30 -5.64
N HIS A 260 -25.71 -4.20 -4.95
CA HIS A 260 -26.93 -3.98 -4.18
C HIS A 260 -28.18 -4.00 -5.07
N LYS A 261 -28.15 -3.30 -6.19
CA LYS A 261 -29.24 -3.29 -7.18
C LYS A 261 -29.54 -4.67 -7.79
N LYS A 262 -28.50 -5.50 -7.95
CA LYS A 262 -28.65 -6.88 -8.45
C LYS A 262 -29.12 -7.87 -7.38
N GLY A 263 -29.36 -7.43 -6.15
CA GLY A 263 -29.80 -8.29 -5.06
C GLY A 263 -28.69 -9.17 -4.46
N VAL A 264 -27.43 -8.86 -4.77
CA VAL A 264 -26.30 -9.52 -4.10
C VAL A 264 -26.27 -9.08 -2.64
N HIS A 265 -26.21 -10.03 -1.72
CA HIS A 265 -26.16 -9.74 -0.30
C HIS A 265 -24.89 -8.97 0.06
N ILE A 266 -25.03 -7.75 0.57
CA ILE A 266 -23.95 -6.92 1.11
C ILE A 266 -24.34 -6.42 2.49
N GLU A 267 -23.35 -6.24 3.36
CA GLU A 267 -23.54 -5.82 4.74
C GLU A 267 -22.79 -4.52 5.02
N ALA A 268 -23.42 -3.61 5.75
CA ALA A 268 -22.72 -2.46 6.32
C ALA A 268 -21.72 -2.92 7.39
N LYS A 269 -20.53 -2.33 7.37
CA LYS A 269 -19.48 -2.60 8.36
C LYS A 269 -18.97 -1.32 9.00
N PRO A 270 -18.57 -1.35 10.27
CA PRO A 270 -17.81 -0.27 10.89
C PRO A 270 -16.52 0.00 10.10
N PHE A 271 -16.10 1.25 10.06
CA PHE A 271 -14.81 1.65 9.51
C PHE A 271 -14.21 2.81 10.32
N ALA A 272 -13.12 3.39 9.89
CA ALA A 272 -12.51 4.52 10.57
C ALA A 272 -12.35 5.70 9.62
N LEU A 273 -12.65 6.89 10.12
CA LEU A 273 -12.54 8.15 9.39
C LEU A 273 -11.76 9.14 10.25
N GLY A 274 -11.07 10.09 9.61
CA GLY A 274 -10.33 11.10 10.35
C GLY A 274 -9.65 12.11 9.45
N VAL A 275 -8.58 12.69 9.97
CA VAL A 275 -7.79 13.72 9.31
C VAL A 275 -6.38 13.21 9.06
N ARG A 276 -5.64 13.87 8.17
CA ARG A 276 -4.22 13.61 7.98
C ARG A 276 -3.39 14.68 8.69
N ALA A 277 -2.53 14.24 9.59
CA ALA A 277 -1.57 15.10 10.30
C ALA A 277 -0.23 15.07 9.59
N GLU A 278 0.41 16.24 9.45
CA GLU A 278 1.76 16.39 8.91
C GLU A 278 2.70 16.98 9.96
N HIS A 279 3.93 16.52 9.97
CA HIS A 279 5.00 16.95 10.88
C HIS A 279 6.31 17.13 10.13
N PRO A 280 7.27 17.93 10.61
CA PRO A 280 8.66 17.81 10.22
C PRO A 280 9.17 16.38 10.53
N GLN A 281 9.84 15.73 9.58
CA GLN A 281 10.40 14.38 9.81
C GLN A 281 11.45 14.38 10.92
N GLU A 282 12.28 15.44 10.98
CA GLU A 282 13.29 15.62 12.02
C GLU A 282 12.70 15.57 13.44
N LEU A 283 11.55 16.21 13.66
CA LEU A 283 10.85 16.14 14.94
C LEU A 283 10.48 14.69 15.32
N ILE A 284 10.01 13.92 14.35
CA ILE A 284 9.66 12.53 14.59
C ILE A 284 10.90 11.69 14.85
N ASP A 285 11.99 11.93 14.12
CA ASP A 285 13.28 11.27 14.35
C ASP A 285 13.79 11.52 15.77
N GLN A 286 13.79 12.76 16.22
CA GLN A 286 14.20 13.16 17.57
C GLN A 286 13.37 12.46 18.65
N ILE A 287 12.05 12.44 18.49
CA ILE A 287 11.14 11.81 19.46
C ILE A 287 11.33 10.29 19.50
N GLN A 288 11.41 9.64 18.35
CA GLN A 288 11.43 8.18 18.27
C GLN A 288 12.81 7.58 18.55
N TYR A 289 13.86 8.29 18.19
CA TYR A 289 15.25 7.84 18.39
C TYR A 289 15.92 8.46 19.62
N SER A 290 15.26 9.41 20.29
CA SER A 290 15.82 10.12 21.46
C SER A 290 17.22 10.69 21.21
N CYS A 291 17.40 11.31 20.03
CA CYS A 291 18.66 11.91 19.58
C CYS A 291 18.41 13.20 18.83
N ASP A 292 19.37 14.12 18.84
CA ASP A 292 19.26 15.39 18.10
C ASP A 292 19.32 15.19 16.59
N PHE A 293 20.05 14.17 16.15
CA PHE A 293 20.22 13.81 14.74
C PHE A 293 20.33 12.28 14.60
N ARG A 294 19.53 11.69 13.69
CA ARG A 294 19.46 10.22 13.52
C ARG A 294 20.72 9.60 12.89
N GLY A 295 21.57 10.42 12.24
CA GLY A 295 22.75 9.91 11.49
C GLY A 295 22.38 9.27 10.15
N ASP A 296 23.38 8.66 9.51
CA ASP A 296 23.29 8.16 8.14
C ASP A 296 22.78 6.71 8.07
N TYR A 297 22.81 5.98 9.17
CA TYR A 297 22.53 4.53 9.23
C TYR A 297 21.12 4.18 9.71
N LEU A 298 20.35 5.14 10.18
CA LEU A 298 18.98 4.93 10.61
C LEU A 298 18.00 5.45 9.53
N PRO A 299 16.94 4.70 9.22
CA PRO A 299 15.89 5.20 8.34
C PRO A 299 15.08 6.32 9.05
N PRO A 300 14.33 7.14 8.31
CA PRO A 300 13.38 8.06 8.89
C PRO A 300 12.40 7.34 9.81
N ALA A 301 12.24 7.84 11.03
CA ALA A 301 11.48 7.19 12.08
C ALA A 301 9.98 7.18 11.78
N PRO A 302 9.29 6.03 11.90
CA PRO A 302 7.85 5.95 11.92
C PRO A 302 7.31 6.08 13.34
N TYR A 303 6.00 6.41 13.46
CA TYR A 303 5.27 6.25 14.72
C TYR A 303 3.97 5.47 14.52
N SER A 304 3.48 4.91 15.61
CA SER A 304 2.16 4.27 15.68
C SER A 304 1.48 4.67 16.99
N ILE A 305 0.26 5.17 16.88
CA ILE A 305 -0.55 5.60 18.02
C ILE A 305 -1.81 4.76 18.03
N VAL A 306 -2.17 4.26 19.21
CA VAL A 306 -3.44 3.57 19.49
C VAL A 306 -3.94 4.03 20.85
N LYS A 307 -5.16 4.51 20.93
CA LYS A 307 -5.80 4.94 22.18
C LYS A 307 -7.30 4.69 22.13
N GLN A 308 -7.87 4.33 23.27
CA GLN A 308 -9.32 4.38 23.46
C GLN A 308 -9.69 5.77 23.98
N VAL A 309 -10.63 6.43 23.31
CA VAL A 309 -11.13 7.77 23.68
C VAL A 309 -12.66 7.73 23.61
N ASN A 310 -13.32 7.99 24.73
CA ASN A 310 -14.79 8.02 24.85
C ASN A 310 -15.47 6.76 24.25
N GLY A 311 -14.91 5.58 24.53
CA GLY A 311 -15.45 4.30 24.05
C GLY A 311 -15.25 4.01 22.56
N ARG A 312 -14.36 4.78 21.89
CA ARG A 312 -13.98 4.58 20.48
C ARG A 312 -12.48 4.37 20.34
N GLY A 313 -12.10 3.48 19.44
CA GLY A 313 -10.70 3.34 19.02
C GLY A 313 -10.25 4.56 18.21
N MET A 314 -9.14 5.16 18.62
CA MET A 314 -8.42 6.18 17.85
C MET A 314 -7.03 5.68 17.55
N TYR A 315 -6.57 5.80 16.31
CA TYR A 315 -5.27 5.29 15.90
C TYR A 315 -4.67 6.02 14.71
N SER A 316 -3.34 5.96 14.64
CA SER A 316 -2.62 6.39 13.44
C SER A 316 -2.82 5.36 12.34
N PHE A 317 -3.00 5.85 11.11
CA PHE A 317 -3.19 5.01 9.93
C PHE A 317 -2.29 5.46 8.81
N CYS A 318 -1.63 4.49 8.14
CA CYS A 318 -0.79 4.76 6.98
C CYS A 318 0.21 5.92 7.22
N MET A 319 0.98 5.85 8.32
CA MET A 319 2.06 6.79 8.59
C MET A 319 3.14 6.66 7.52
N CYS A 320 3.51 7.77 6.89
CA CYS A 320 4.48 7.87 5.80
C CYS A 320 5.69 8.70 6.27
N PRO A 321 6.77 8.04 6.76
CA PRO A 321 8.01 8.73 7.11
C PRO A 321 8.67 9.30 5.85
N GLY A 322 9.30 10.48 5.97
CA GLY A 322 9.95 11.14 4.84
C GLY A 322 9.05 11.18 3.61
N GLY A 323 7.78 11.56 3.81
CA GLY A 323 6.76 11.53 2.78
C GLY A 323 5.92 12.79 2.72
N VAL A 324 5.04 12.85 1.75
CA VAL A 324 4.19 14.00 1.45
C VAL A 324 2.71 13.61 1.45
N ILE A 325 1.85 14.60 1.63
CA ILE A 325 0.40 14.47 1.45
C ILE A 325 0.06 14.63 -0.03
N ALA A 326 -0.92 13.90 -0.52
CA ALA A 326 -1.46 14.01 -1.87
C ALA A 326 -2.99 14.00 -1.86
N PRO A 327 -3.66 14.70 -2.79
CA PRO A 327 -5.10 14.59 -3.02
C PRO A 327 -5.41 13.21 -3.60
N CYS A 328 -6.51 12.60 -3.16
CA CYS A 328 -6.84 11.21 -3.52
C CYS A 328 -8.34 11.03 -3.80
N ALA A 329 -9.03 12.09 -4.25
CA ALA A 329 -10.44 12.01 -4.62
C ALA A 329 -10.65 11.05 -5.80
N THR A 330 -11.78 10.35 -5.79
CA THR A 330 -12.17 9.38 -6.83
C THR A 330 -13.27 9.89 -7.73
N ALA A 331 -13.94 10.96 -7.32
CA ALA A 331 -15.00 11.62 -8.09
C ALA A 331 -14.88 13.14 -8.02
N PRO A 332 -15.39 13.88 -9.03
CA PRO A 332 -15.54 15.33 -8.97
C PRO A 332 -16.42 15.76 -7.80
N GLY A 333 -16.13 16.93 -7.23
CA GLY A 333 -16.92 17.46 -6.11
C GLY A 333 -16.59 16.84 -4.75
N GLU A 334 -15.53 16.06 -4.65
CA GLU A 334 -15.02 15.44 -3.42
C GLU A 334 -13.56 15.82 -3.22
N VAL A 335 -13.08 15.80 -1.98
CA VAL A 335 -11.67 15.89 -1.65
C VAL A 335 -11.31 14.90 -0.55
N VAL A 336 -10.24 14.17 -0.77
CA VAL A 336 -9.65 13.19 0.16
C VAL A 336 -8.15 13.34 0.12
N THR A 337 -7.48 13.06 1.23
CA THR A 337 -6.02 13.05 1.30
C THR A 337 -5.50 11.66 1.57
N ASN A 338 -4.39 11.34 0.93
CA ASN A 338 -3.54 10.21 1.26
C ASN A 338 -2.09 10.70 1.45
N GLY A 339 -1.19 9.80 1.82
CA GLY A 339 0.23 10.08 1.88
C GLY A 339 1.03 9.02 1.15
N TRP A 340 2.17 9.43 0.63
CA TRP A 340 3.13 8.53 0.01
C TRP A 340 4.57 8.94 0.34
N SER A 341 5.48 7.99 0.22
CA SER A 341 6.92 8.21 0.39
C SER A 341 7.69 7.59 -0.75
N PRO A 342 8.80 8.19 -1.19
CA PRO A 342 9.74 7.52 -2.08
C PRO A 342 10.46 6.37 -1.35
N SER A 343 11.18 5.53 -2.09
CA SER A 343 11.91 4.39 -1.53
C SER A 343 12.97 4.80 -0.48
N LYS A 344 13.55 5.98 -0.61
CA LYS A 344 14.52 6.54 0.34
C LYS A 344 13.87 7.21 1.55
N ARG A 345 12.57 7.54 1.47
CA ARG A 345 11.85 8.30 2.51
C ARG A 345 12.56 9.58 2.91
N ASP A 346 13.08 10.31 1.92
CA ASP A 346 14.00 11.45 2.07
C ASP A 346 13.33 12.82 2.01
N GLN A 347 12.00 12.88 2.10
CA GLN A 347 11.29 14.15 2.18
C GLN A 347 11.42 14.76 3.60
N ALA A 348 11.37 16.09 3.67
CA ALA A 348 11.51 16.82 4.94
C ALA A 348 10.31 16.63 5.90
N THR A 349 9.21 16.10 5.41
CA THR A 349 7.98 15.90 6.17
C THR A 349 7.67 14.43 6.41
N ALA A 350 6.88 14.18 7.45
CA ALA A 350 6.23 12.93 7.77
C ALA A 350 4.73 13.18 7.89
N ASN A 351 3.90 12.22 7.50
CA ASN A 351 2.45 12.38 7.68
C ASN A 351 1.77 11.07 8.06
N SER A 352 0.60 11.18 8.71
CA SER A 352 -0.21 10.03 9.10
C SER A 352 -1.69 10.38 9.11
N GLY A 353 -2.53 9.46 8.71
CA GLY A 353 -3.94 9.51 9.08
C GLY A 353 -4.08 9.39 10.60
N ILE A 354 -4.90 10.21 11.20
CA ILE A 354 -5.36 10.07 12.59
C ILE A 354 -6.85 9.83 12.49
N VAL A 355 -7.26 8.60 12.76
CA VAL A 355 -8.61 8.13 12.49
C VAL A 355 -9.30 7.63 13.76
N VAL A 356 -10.62 7.78 13.78
CA VAL A 356 -11.50 7.33 14.84
C VAL A 356 -12.46 6.28 14.31
N GLU A 357 -12.69 5.25 15.08
CA GLU A 357 -13.67 4.22 14.79
C GLU A 357 -15.07 4.82 14.63
N LEU A 358 -15.72 4.50 13.52
CA LEU A 358 -17.13 4.75 13.27
C LEU A 358 -17.90 3.44 13.40
N LYS A 359 -19.00 3.48 14.16
CA LYS A 359 -19.91 2.37 14.39
C LYS A 359 -21.13 2.48 13.47
N LEU A 360 -21.89 1.40 13.32
CA LEU A 360 -23.09 1.40 12.47
C LEU A 360 -24.12 2.46 12.91
N GLU A 361 -24.19 2.78 14.20
CA GLU A 361 -25.07 3.81 14.75
C GLU A 361 -24.76 5.22 14.26
N ASP A 362 -23.51 5.49 13.84
CA ASP A 362 -23.11 6.79 13.29
C ASP A 362 -23.71 7.04 11.91
N PHE A 363 -24.15 5.98 11.22
CA PHE A 363 -24.72 6.05 9.90
C PHE A 363 -26.25 6.22 9.89
N LYS A 364 -26.90 6.30 11.06
CA LYS A 364 -28.35 6.52 11.17
C LYS A 364 -28.90 7.63 10.27
N PRO A 365 -28.28 8.81 10.14
CA PRO A 365 -28.77 9.83 9.22
C PRO A 365 -28.87 9.40 7.75
N PHE A 366 -28.19 8.29 7.40
CA PHE A 366 -28.14 7.72 6.06
C PHE A 366 -28.82 6.34 5.97
N GLU A 367 -29.61 5.94 6.97
CA GLU A 367 -30.22 4.59 7.04
C GLU A 367 -31.10 4.24 5.81
N LYS A 368 -31.66 5.26 5.14
CA LYS A 368 -32.43 5.07 3.90
C LYS A 368 -31.65 4.40 2.78
N PHE A 369 -30.32 4.41 2.81
CA PHE A 369 -29.45 3.76 1.84
C PHE A 369 -29.12 2.31 2.20
N GLY A 370 -29.71 1.77 3.28
CA GLY A 370 -29.50 0.40 3.71
C GLY A 370 -28.03 0.06 3.96
N PRO A 371 -27.50 -1.00 3.35
CA PRO A 371 -26.11 -1.42 3.55
C PRO A 371 -25.07 -0.42 3.01
N LEU A 372 -25.47 0.54 2.19
CA LEU A 372 -24.62 1.60 1.62
C LEU A 372 -24.55 2.86 2.50
N ALA A 373 -25.25 2.89 3.64
CA ALA A 373 -25.33 4.05 4.52
C ALA A 373 -23.96 4.63 4.93
N GLY A 374 -22.99 3.76 5.24
CA GLY A 374 -21.61 4.20 5.58
C GLY A 374 -20.87 4.82 4.40
N MET A 375 -21.09 4.33 3.18
CA MET A 375 -20.54 4.89 1.95
C MET A 375 -21.09 6.31 1.67
N GLU A 376 -22.39 6.51 1.82
CA GLU A 376 -23.03 7.81 1.64
C GLU A 376 -22.65 8.82 2.74
N PHE A 377 -22.46 8.34 3.97
CA PHE A 377 -21.92 9.14 5.07
C PHE A 377 -20.51 9.65 4.73
N GLN A 378 -19.62 8.78 4.27
CA GLN A 378 -18.27 9.14 3.86
C GLN A 378 -18.30 10.18 2.72
N LYS A 379 -19.07 9.91 1.68
CA LYS A 379 -19.25 10.81 0.52
C LYS A 379 -19.71 12.22 0.93
N ALA A 380 -20.67 12.32 1.84
CA ALA A 380 -21.16 13.61 2.33
C ALA A 380 -20.04 14.43 3.03
N ILE A 381 -19.14 13.76 3.79
CA ILE A 381 -18.02 14.43 4.45
C ILE A 381 -16.99 14.90 3.41
N GLU A 382 -16.66 14.07 2.44
CA GLU A 382 -15.70 14.39 1.37
C GLU A 382 -16.19 15.56 0.51
N GLN A 383 -17.48 15.60 0.20
CA GLN A 383 -18.12 16.71 -0.52
C GLN A 383 -18.12 17.99 0.31
N LYS A 384 -18.41 17.90 1.61
CA LYS A 384 -18.34 19.07 2.50
C LYS A 384 -16.93 19.62 2.60
N ALA A 385 -15.93 18.76 2.68
CA ALA A 385 -14.53 19.17 2.69
C ALA A 385 -14.15 19.88 1.38
N TRP A 386 -14.58 19.38 0.23
CA TRP A 386 -14.39 20.02 -1.08
C TRP A 386 -15.03 21.41 -1.15
N GLN A 387 -16.26 21.56 -0.64
CA GLN A 387 -16.93 22.86 -0.59
C GLN A 387 -16.16 23.88 0.28
N LEU A 388 -15.67 23.44 1.44
CA LEU A 388 -14.88 24.26 2.36
C LEU A 388 -13.51 24.66 1.78
N ALA A 389 -12.93 23.82 0.92
CA ALA A 389 -11.68 24.06 0.22
C ALA A 389 -11.83 24.88 -1.08
N GLY A 390 -12.89 25.66 -1.22
CA GLY A 390 -13.10 26.52 -2.38
C GLY A 390 -13.41 25.76 -3.67
N LYS A 391 -13.95 24.54 -3.56
CA LYS A 391 -14.31 23.65 -4.68
C LYS A 391 -13.11 23.24 -5.54
N THR A 392 -11.99 23.01 -4.91
CA THR A 392 -10.74 22.57 -5.54
C THR A 392 -10.27 21.25 -4.92
N GLN A 393 -9.15 20.71 -5.41
CA GLN A 393 -8.48 19.56 -4.77
C GLN A 393 -7.51 19.96 -3.64
N LYS A 394 -7.44 21.24 -3.28
CA LYS A 394 -6.85 21.68 -2.01
C LYS A 394 -7.70 21.13 -0.86
N VAL A 395 -7.12 21.04 0.34
CA VAL A 395 -7.85 20.48 1.49
C VAL A 395 -7.96 21.51 2.61
N PRO A 396 -9.07 21.54 3.36
CA PRO A 396 -9.16 22.34 4.57
C PRO A 396 -8.07 21.91 5.54
N ALA A 397 -7.33 22.86 6.08
CA ALA A 397 -6.24 22.60 7.00
C ALA A 397 -6.28 23.52 8.21
N GLN A 398 -5.74 23.02 9.31
CA GLN A 398 -5.67 23.72 10.57
C GLN A 398 -4.40 23.30 11.33
N ARG A 399 -3.79 24.21 12.08
CA ARG A 399 -2.69 23.84 12.98
C ARG A 399 -3.22 22.93 14.09
N MET A 400 -2.49 21.88 14.41
CA MET A 400 -2.90 20.92 15.46
C MET A 400 -3.11 21.59 16.81
N ILE A 401 -2.26 22.56 17.17
CA ILE A 401 -2.38 23.31 18.43
C ILE A 401 -3.68 24.12 18.47
N ASP A 402 -4.05 24.77 17.37
CA ASP A 402 -5.28 25.56 17.29
C ASP A 402 -6.52 24.67 17.31
N PHE A 403 -6.46 23.52 16.61
CA PHE A 403 -7.51 22.51 16.63
C PHE A 403 -7.79 22.02 18.07
N THR A 404 -6.75 21.67 18.84
CA THR A 404 -6.90 21.22 20.24
C THR A 404 -7.41 22.30 21.17
N GLN A 405 -7.24 23.57 20.82
CA GLN A 405 -7.72 24.72 21.55
C GLN A 405 -9.05 25.28 21.05
N THR A 406 -9.67 24.64 20.05
CA THR A 406 -10.91 25.08 19.40
C THR A 406 -10.79 26.50 18.82
N LYS A 407 -9.63 26.82 18.25
CA LYS A 407 -9.32 28.10 17.63
C LYS A 407 -9.16 27.95 16.13
N VAL A 408 -9.55 28.99 15.37
CA VAL A 408 -9.29 29.07 13.94
C VAL A 408 -7.83 29.46 13.75
N SER A 409 -7.12 28.73 12.87
CA SER A 409 -5.74 29.08 12.52
C SER A 409 -5.70 30.33 11.64
N THR A 410 -4.88 31.30 12.03
CA THR A 410 -4.66 32.54 11.24
C THR A 410 -3.56 32.38 10.20
N ALA A 411 -2.71 31.35 10.33
CA ALA A 411 -1.64 31.01 9.40
C ALA A 411 -1.36 29.52 9.48
N ILE A 412 -1.03 28.93 8.34
CA ILE A 412 -0.60 27.54 8.23
C ILE A 412 0.91 27.53 7.91
N PRO A 413 1.74 26.74 8.60
CA PRO A 413 3.15 26.60 8.26
C PRO A 413 3.29 25.97 6.85
N LYS A 414 4.50 26.04 6.29
CA LYS A 414 4.78 25.36 5.02
C LYS A 414 4.48 23.87 5.15
N THR A 415 3.65 23.34 4.27
CA THR A 415 3.24 21.94 4.20
C THR A 415 3.73 21.31 2.90
N SER A 416 3.74 19.99 2.83
CA SER A 416 4.06 19.26 1.60
C SER A 416 2.97 19.41 0.53
N TYR A 417 1.75 19.75 0.94
CA TYR A 417 0.61 19.98 0.08
C TYR A 417 -0.06 21.32 0.41
N VAL A 418 -0.48 22.07 -0.60
CA VAL A 418 -1.06 23.41 -0.41
C VAL A 418 -2.49 23.30 0.16
N PRO A 419 -2.75 23.80 1.37
CA PRO A 419 -4.09 23.83 1.94
C PRO A 419 -5.00 24.82 1.20
N GLY A 420 -6.32 24.58 1.28
CA GLY A 420 -7.38 25.44 0.72
C GLY A 420 -7.95 26.40 1.73
#